data_b2bde8c3e1474751a9d164106c37c75c
#
_entry.id   b2bde8c3e1474751a9d164106c37c75c
#
_cell.length_a   1.000
_cell.length_b   1.000
_cell.length_c   1.000
_cell.angle_alpha   90.00
_cell.angle_beta   90.00
_cell.angle_gamma   90.00
#
_symmetry.space_group_name_H-M   'P 1'
#
loop_
_entity.id
_entity.type
_entity.pdbx_description
1 polymer ?
#
loop_
_entity_poly.entity_id
_entity_poly.type
_entity_poly.pdbx_seq_one_letter_code
_entity_poly.pdbx_strand_id
1 'polypeptide(L)'
;MNVARILYPVRVLGPGERIGIWVCGCGRACKGCSNPELWERWPEREVSPQEVLSLVQKVADLHPVDGFTISGGEPMDQAEDLASFMKLAAGISDDFLIYTGYRMEELRSRGDAATDFILQETSILIDGAYVEEQNDNSVLRGSSNQRIHVCNSRYKDRYADYFATACNQIQNFSTADGIVSVGIHRKTF
;
A
#
# COMPACT_ATOMS: atom_id res chain seq x y z
N MET A 1 10.42 3.63 -10.18
CA MET A 1 9.38 3.96 -9.16
C MET A 1 9.74 5.22 -8.42
N ASN A 2 8.81 6.13 -8.21
CA ASN A 2 9.03 7.31 -7.39
C ASN A 2 8.65 6.98 -5.93
N VAL A 3 9.63 6.66 -5.07
CA VAL A 3 9.42 6.10 -3.72
C VAL A 3 9.69 7.14 -2.65
N ALA A 4 8.68 7.46 -1.86
CA ALA A 4 8.78 8.42 -0.74
C ALA A 4 9.50 7.82 0.47
N ARG A 5 9.07 6.63 0.88
CA ARG A 5 9.57 5.98 2.09
C ARG A 5 9.34 4.47 2.07
N ILE A 6 10.21 3.75 2.76
CA ILE A 6 10.07 2.32 3.05
C ILE A 6 10.16 2.20 4.57
N LEU A 7 9.18 1.53 5.18
CA LEU A 7 9.11 1.36 6.64
C LEU A 7 8.95 -0.11 7.01
N TYR A 8 9.60 -0.54 8.09
CA TYR A 8 9.49 -1.88 8.65
C TYR A 8 9.70 -1.84 10.18
N PRO A 9 9.03 -2.68 10.96
CA PRO A 9 7.86 -3.47 10.60
C PRO A 9 6.57 -2.64 10.64
N VAL A 10 5.75 -2.70 9.61
CA VAL A 10 4.39 -2.13 9.61
C VAL A 10 3.41 -3.22 10.06
N ARG A 11 2.71 -2.99 11.19
CA ARG A 11 1.79 -3.97 11.80
C ARG A 11 0.33 -3.53 11.77
N VAL A 12 0.06 -2.32 11.33
CA VAL A 12 -1.28 -1.69 11.38
C VAL A 12 -1.99 -1.62 10.03
N LEU A 13 -1.30 -2.03 8.95
CA LEU A 13 -1.82 -2.03 7.58
C LEU A 13 -1.74 -3.44 6.95
N GLY A 14 -2.31 -4.43 7.63
CA GLY A 14 -2.37 -5.83 7.22
C GLY A 14 -1.77 -6.77 8.27
N PRO A 15 -1.98 -8.09 8.10
CA PRO A 15 -1.52 -9.09 9.06
C PRO A 15 0.00 -9.24 9.05
N GLY A 16 0.58 -9.46 10.25
CA GLY A 16 1.99 -9.75 10.45
C GLY A 16 2.91 -8.54 10.39
N GLU A 17 4.22 -8.80 10.18
CA GLU A 17 5.27 -7.79 10.05
C GLU A 17 5.54 -7.50 8.58
N ARG A 18 5.03 -6.37 8.11
CA ARG A 18 5.04 -6.03 6.68
C ARG A 18 6.06 -4.95 6.36
N ILE A 19 6.59 -5.00 5.14
CA ILE A 19 7.31 -3.85 4.59
C ILE A 19 6.28 -2.92 3.95
N GLY A 20 6.15 -1.70 4.48
CA GLY A 20 5.34 -0.65 3.89
C GLY A 20 6.14 0.18 2.91
N ILE A 21 5.62 0.39 1.69
CA ILE A 21 6.23 1.22 0.65
C ILE A 21 5.23 2.31 0.27
N TRP A 22 5.64 3.57 0.44
CA TRP A 22 4.87 4.74 0.01
C TRP A 22 5.50 5.35 -1.23
N VAL A 23 4.71 5.47 -2.29
CA VAL A 23 5.13 6.12 -3.53
C VAL A 23 4.74 7.60 -3.55
N CYS A 24 5.38 8.39 -4.41
CA CYS A 24 5.01 9.77 -4.72
C CYS A 24 4.28 9.85 -6.06
N GLY A 25 3.51 10.91 -6.24
CA GLY A 25 2.68 11.18 -7.40
C GLY A 25 1.25 10.68 -7.22
N CYS A 26 0.28 11.61 -7.24
CA CYS A 26 -1.14 11.30 -7.18
C CYS A 26 -1.97 12.44 -7.75
N GLY A 27 -2.62 12.22 -8.87
CA GLY A 27 -3.49 13.22 -9.50
C GLY A 27 -4.87 13.36 -8.85
N ARG A 28 -5.20 12.54 -7.83
CA ARG A 28 -6.53 12.55 -7.21
C ARG A 28 -6.73 13.65 -6.19
N ALA A 29 -5.69 14.07 -5.48
CA ALA A 29 -5.68 15.16 -4.50
C ALA A 29 -6.90 15.13 -3.56
N CYS A 30 -7.21 13.97 -2.96
CA CYS A 30 -8.38 13.77 -2.13
C CYS A 30 -8.38 14.74 -0.93
N LYS A 31 -9.50 15.39 -0.67
CA LYS A 31 -9.67 16.21 0.53
C LYS A 31 -9.47 15.36 1.80
N GLY A 32 -8.66 15.84 2.74
CA GLY A 32 -8.34 15.12 3.97
C GLY A 32 -7.43 13.90 3.79
N CYS A 33 -6.71 13.82 2.66
CA CYS A 33 -5.71 12.78 2.41
C CYS A 33 -4.70 12.69 3.57
N SER A 34 -4.34 11.47 3.96
CA SER A 34 -3.36 11.25 5.05
C SER A 34 -1.93 11.60 4.64
N ASN A 35 -1.63 11.68 3.35
CA ASN A 35 -0.29 11.96 2.84
C ASN A 35 -0.34 13.01 1.71
N PRO A 36 -0.80 14.23 1.97
CA PRO A 36 -0.90 15.26 0.93
C PRO A 36 0.48 15.66 0.38
N GLU A 37 1.53 15.50 1.16
CA GLU A 37 2.92 15.74 0.76
C GLU A 37 3.40 14.79 -0.34
N LEU A 38 2.68 13.70 -0.62
CA LEU A 38 3.03 12.71 -1.64
C LEU A 38 2.25 12.88 -2.95
N TRP A 39 1.51 13.96 -3.13
CA TRP A 39 0.79 14.22 -4.37
C TRP A 39 1.71 14.53 -5.54
N GLU A 40 2.83 15.21 -5.28
CA GLU A 40 3.82 15.53 -6.31
C GLU A 40 4.82 14.38 -6.51
N ARG A 41 5.34 14.25 -7.72
CA ARG A 41 6.49 13.37 -8.02
C ARG A 41 7.77 14.15 -7.74
N TRP A 42 8.71 13.51 -7.08
CA TRP A 42 10.00 14.10 -6.77
C TRP A 42 11.09 13.39 -7.58
N PRO A 43 11.72 14.07 -8.55
CA PRO A 43 12.72 13.46 -9.44
C PRO A 43 13.87 12.77 -8.69
N GLU A 44 14.28 13.33 -7.54
CA GLU A 44 15.33 12.78 -6.68
C GLU A 44 14.93 11.49 -5.93
N ARG A 45 13.68 11.12 -6.00
CA ARG A 45 13.14 9.87 -5.41
C ARG A 45 12.80 8.81 -6.45
N GLU A 46 13.22 9.04 -7.68
CA GLU A 46 13.09 8.04 -8.74
C GLU A 46 14.14 6.95 -8.53
N VAL A 47 13.67 5.72 -8.38
CA VAL A 47 14.50 4.52 -8.16
C VAL A 47 13.97 3.38 -9.03
N SER A 48 14.86 2.51 -9.49
CA SER A 48 14.46 1.31 -10.23
C SER A 48 13.81 0.28 -9.31
N PRO A 49 12.97 -0.62 -9.82
CA PRO A 49 12.44 -1.77 -9.07
C PRO A 49 13.53 -2.62 -8.42
N GLN A 50 14.70 -2.77 -9.06
CA GLN A 50 15.86 -3.50 -8.55
C GLN A 50 16.50 -2.82 -7.34
N GLU A 51 16.56 -1.49 -7.34
CA GLU A 51 17.06 -0.72 -6.19
C GLU A 51 16.10 -0.85 -5.01
N VAL A 52 14.78 -0.79 -5.25
CA VAL A 52 13.78 -1.04 -4.20
C VAL A 52 13.93 -2.45 -3.65
N LEU A 53 14.08 -3.47 -4.53
CA LEU A 53 14.34 -4.85 -4.10
C LEU A 53 15.57 -4.94 -3.20
N SER A 54 16.67 -4.28 -3.60
CA SER A 54 17.92 -4.30 -2.82
C SER A 54 17.76 -3.72 -1.42
N LEU A 55 16.87 -2.75 -1.24
CA LEU A 55 16.57 -2.17 0.07
C LEU A 55 15.71 -3.12 0.92
N VAL A 56 14.64 -3.69 0.35
CA VAL A 56 13.75 -4.58 1.09
C VAL A 56 14.41 -5.94 1.37
N GLN A 57 15.33 -6.39 0.51
CA GLN A 57 16.12 -7.60 0.75
C GLN A 57 16.99 -7.48 1.99
N LYS A 58 17.64 -6.34 2.23
CA LYS A 58 18.42 -6.09 3.47
C LYS A 58 17.55 -6.21 4.73
N VAL A 59 16.29 -5.85 4.65
CA VAL A 59 15.35 -6.05 5.76
C VAL A 59 15.04 -7.54 5.92
N ALA A 60 14.72 -8.23 4.82
CA ALA A 60 14.36 -9.64 4.80
C ALA A 60 15.51 -10.57 5.22
N ASP A 61 16.76 -10.19 4.97
CA ASP A 61 17.95 -10.93 5.40
C ASP A 61 18.12 -10.92 6.94
N LEU A 62 17.54 -9.94 7.63
CA LEU A 62 17.69 -9.75 9.07
C LEU A 62 16.41 -10.02 9.87
N HIS A 63 15.27 -9.98 9.21
CA HIS A 63 13.96 -10.01 9.86
C HIS A 63 12.94 -10.81 9.04
N PRO A 64 11.95 -11.44 9.69
CA PRO A 64 10.84 -12.07 8.98
C PRO A 64 10.00 -10.99 8.27
N VAL A 65 9.56 -11.26 7.05
CA VAL A 65 8.67 -10.38 6.28
C VAL A 65 7.42 -11.15 5.88
N ASP A 66 6.30 -10.80 6.49
CA ASP A 66 5.01 -11.45 6.24
C ASP A 66 4.30 -10.96 4.97
N GLY A 67 4.67 -9.80 4.47
CA GLY A 67 4.09 -9.24 3.25
C GLY A 67 4.52 -7.80 2.98
N PHE A 68 3.99 -7.27 1.90
CA PHE A 68 4.18 -5.89 1.48
C PHE A 68 2.86 -5.11 1.56
N THR A 69 2.92 -3.86 2.02
CA THR A 69 1.80 -2.91 1.94
C THR A 69 2.23 -1.71 1.11
N ILE A 70 1.58 -1.54 -0.03
CA ILE A 70 1.90 -0.49 -1.02
C ILE A 70 0.85 0.60 -0.94
N SER A 71 1.27 1.83 -0.73
CA SER A 71 0.40 3.00 -0.55
C SER A 71 1.15 4.28 -0.98
N GLY A 72 0.75 5.44 -0.45
CA GLY A 72 1.44 6.73 -0.65
C GLY A 72 0.65 7.68 -1.50
N GLY A 73 1.20 8.09 -2.65
CA GLY A 73 0.50 8.75 -3.73
C GLY A 73 -0.47 7.79 -4.41
N GLU A 74 -0.32 7.54 -5.72
CA GLU A 74 -1.12 6.54 -6.43
C GLU A 74 -0.21 5.45 -7.02
N PRO A 75 -0.16 4.26 -6.42
CA PRO A 75 0.70 3.18 -6.92
C PRO A 75 0.37 2.73 -8.34
N MET A 76 -0.90 2.78 -8.74
CA MET A 76 -1.34 2.36 -10.07
C MET A 76 -1.02 3.36 -11.18
N ASP A 77 -0.51 4.56 -10.86
CA ASP A 77 0.07 5.51 -11.82
C ASP A 77 1.51 5.13 -12.20
N GLN A 78 2.08 4.10 -11.53
CA GLN A 78 3.42 3.54 -11.76
C GLN A 78 3.34 2.02 -11.98
N ALA A 79 2.31 1.55 -12.67
CA ALA A 79 1.96 0.12 -12.76
C ALA A 79 3.09 -0.74 -13.34
N GLU A 80 3.82 -0.28 -14.36
CA GLU A 80 4.92 -1.02 -14.98
C GLU A 80 6.06 -1.31 -13.98
N ASP A 81 6.48 -0.28 -13.26
CA ASP A 81 7.53 -0.41 -12.24
C ASP A 81 7.05 -1.21 -11.03
N LEU A 82 5.79 -0.99 -10.61
CA LEU A 82 5.19 -1.74 -9.50
C LEU A 82 5.09 -3.23 -9.85
N ALA A 83 4.61 -3.58 -11.03
CA ALA A 83 4.55 -4.97 -11.50
C ALA A 83 5.95 -5.62 -11.55
N SER A 84 6.95 -4.86 -12.02
CA SER A 84 8.34 -5.31 -12.04
C SER A 84 8.88 -5.55 -10.63
N PHE A 85 8.63 -4.66 -9.68
CA PHE A 85 8.98 -4.83 -8.27
C PHE A 85 8.30 -6.06 -7.67
N MET A 86 6.99 -6.23 -7.86
CA MET A 86 6.24 -7.37 -7.33
C MET A 86 6.80 -8.71 -7.81
N LYS A 87 7.16 -8.82 -9.10
CA LYS A 87 7.82 -10.02 -9.66
C LYS A 87 9.14 -10.33 -8.97
N LEU A 88 9.95 -9.32 -8.70
CA LEU A 88 11.24 -9.48 -8.05
C LEU A 88 11.11 -9.82 -6.57
N ALA A 89 10.15 -9.19 -5.87
CA ALA A 89 9.96 -9.31 -4.43
C ALA A 89 9.17 -10.57 -4.01
N ALA A 90 8.57 -11.29 -4.96
CA ALA A 90 7.78 -12.51 -4.69
C ALA A 90 8.59 -13.62 -4.00
N GLY A 91 9.93 -13.63 -4.15
CA GLY A 91 10.83 -14.53 -3.41
C GLY A 91 10.97 -14.23 -1.92
N ILE A 92 10.65 -12.98 -1.50
CA ILE A 92 10.61 -12.56 -0.09
C ILE A 92 9.23 -12.88 0.49
N SER A 93 8.20 -12.34 -0.13
CA SER A 93 6.78 -12.62 0.18
C SER A 93 5.92 -12.28 -1.04
N ASP A 94 4.90 -13.07 -1.28
CA ASP A 94 3.89 -12.83 -2.31
C ASP A 94 2.55 -12.32 -1.73
N ASP A 95 2.53 -11.92 -0.45
CA ASP A 95 1.39 -11.24 0.17
C ASP A 95 1.47 -9.73 -0.06
N PHE A 96 0.88 -9.26 -1.16
CA PHE A 96 0.80 -7.83 -1.51
C PHE A 96 -0.58 -7.26 -1.15
N LEU A 97 -0.59 -6.25 -0.27
CA LEU A 97 -1.75 -5.41 0.02
C LEU A 97 -1.53 -4.05 -0.64
N ILE A 98 -2.43 -3.65 -1.52
CA ILE A 98 -2.30 -2.42 -2.31
C ILE A 98 -3.48 -1.50 -2.08
N TYR A 99 -3.17 -0.23 -1.81
CA TYR A 99 -4.13 0.88 -1.80
C TYR A 99 -4.12 1.59 -3.15
N THR A 100 -5.30 1.87 -3.67
CA THR A 100 -5.46 2.69 -4.88
C THR A 100 -6.70 3.56 -4.81
N GLY A 101 -6.61 4.76 -5.33
CA GLY A 101 -7.78 5.63 -5.51
C GLY A 101 -8.63 5.25 -6.72
N TYR A 102 -8.15 4.39 -7.62
CA TYR A 102 -8.95 3.87 -8.72
C TYR A 102 -9.95 2.83 -8.24
N ARG A 103 -11.04 2.65 -8.98
CA ARG A 103 -11.94 1.51 -8.81
C ARG A 103 -11.40 0.28 -9.54
N MET A 104 -11.71 -0.91 -9.03
CA MET A 104 -11.35 -2.17 -9.67
C MET A 104 -11.78 -2.22 -11.15
N GLU A 105 -12.96 -1.69 -11.43
CA GLU A 105 -13.52 -1.64 -12.78
C GLU A 105 -12.70 -0.72 -13.70
N GLU A 106 -12.25 0.43 -13.19
CA GLU A 106 -11.37 1.35 -13.92
C GLU A 106 -10.04 0.69 -14.25
N LEU A 107 -9.45 -0.01 -13.28
CA LEU A 107 -8.18 -0.73 -13.47
C LEU A 107 -8.32 -1.83 -14.52
N ARG A 108 -9.35 -2.65 -14.42
CA ARG A 108 -9.63 -3.72 -15.40
C ARG A 108 -9.87 -3.17 -16.81
N SER A 109 -10.42 -1.97 -16.94
CA SER A 109 -10.67 -1.35 -18.25
C SER A 109 -9.41 -0.80 -18.92
N ARG A 110 -8.27 -0.70 -18.20
CA ARG A 110 -7.00 -0.27 -18.78
C ARG A 110 -6.49 -1.26 -19.84
N GLY A 111 -6.66 -2.56 -19.61
CA GLY A 111 -6.26 -3.62 -20.53
C GLY A 111 -4.75 -3.69 -20.78
N ASP A 112 -3.95 -3.17 -19.88
CA ASP A 112 -2.49 -3.26 -19.96
C ASP A 112 -1.95 -4.41 -19.10
N ALA A 113 -0.89 -5.06 -19.57
CA ALA A 113 -0.33 -6.25 -18.96
C ALA A 113 0.22 -6.01 -17.54
N ALA A 114 0.66 -4.81 -17.22
CA ALA A 114 1.21 -4.48 -15.90
C ALA A 114 0.06 -4.39 -14.87
N THR A 115 -1.01 -3.69 -15.20
CA THR A 115 -2.20 -3.60 -14.35
C THR A 115 -2.83 -4.98 -14.15
N ASP A 116 -2.97 -5.79 -15.23
CA ASP A 116 -3.53 -7.15 -15.14
C ASP A 116 -2.68 -8.04 -14.22
N PHE A 117 -1.36 -8.00 -14.35
CA PHE A 117 -0.44 -8.72 -13.48
C PHE A 117 -0.60 -8.30 -12.02
N ILE A 118 -0.63 -6.98 -11.74
CA ILE A 118 -0.80 -6.47 -10.37
C ILE A 118 -2.12 -6.99 -9.78
N LEU A 119 -3.23 -6.90 -10.52
CA LEU A 119 -4.53 -7.36 -10.04
C LEU A 119 -4.58 -8.87 -9.78
N GLN A 120 -3.82 -9.65 -10.56
CA GLN A 120 -3.73 -11.11 -10.41
C GLN A 120 -2.92 -11.50 -9.17
N GLU A 121 -1.77 -10.83 -8.93
CA GLU A 121 -0.83 -11.19 -7.87
C GLU A 121 -1.10 -10.49 -6.52
N THR A 122 -1.99 -9.50 -6.50
CA THR A 122 -2.36 -8.80 -5.27
C THR A 122 -3.20 -9.71 -4.37
N SER A 123 -2.84 -9.81 -3.08
CA SER A 123 -3.64 -10.53 -2.08
C SER A 123 -4.90 -9.75 -1.73
N ILE A 124 -4.71 -8.47 -1.38
CA ILE A 124 -5.78 -7.53 -1.03
C ILE A 124 -5.61 -6.24 -1.82
N LEU A 125 -6.66 -5.84 -2.52
CA LEU A 125 -6.76 -4.51 -3.11
C LEU A 125 -7.80 -3.68 -2.35
N ILE A 126 -7.39 -2.49 -1.90
CA ILE A 126 -8.31 -1.50 -1.32
C ILE A 126 -8.50 -0.42 -2.37
N ASP A 127 -9.69 -0.40 -2.97
CA ASP A 127 -10.02 0.42 -4.13
C ASP A 127 -10.89 1.63 -3.78
N GLY A 128 -10.69 2.70 -4.53
CA GLY A 128 -11.53 3.91 -4.47
C GLY A 128 -10.90 5.08 -3.73
N ALA A 129 -11.16 6.27 -4.25
CA ALA A 129 -10.67 7.51 -3.67
C ALA A 129 -11.17 7.70 -2.23
N TYR A 130 -10.31 8.24 -1.37
CA TYR A 130 -10.71 8.60 -0.01
C TYR A 130 -11.75 9.74 -0.02
N VAL A 131 -12.77 9.57 0.80
CA VAL A 131 -13.83 10.56 1.04
C VAL A 131 -13.88 10.86 2.52
N GLU A 132 -13.43 12.06 2.91
CA GLU A 132 -13.24 12.45 4.31
C GLU A 132 -14.54 12.33 5.13
N GLU A 133 -15.66 12.70 4.55
CA GLU A 133 -16.98 12.67 5.21
C GLU A 133 -17.50 11.24 5.46
N GLN A 134 -16.90 10.26 4.79
CA GLN A 134 -17.23 8.84 4.90
C GLN A 134 -16.21 8.03 5.71
N ASN A 135 -15.30 8.71 6.42
CA ASN A 135 -14.36 8.02 7.32
C ASN A 135 -15.13 7.38 8.49
N ASP A 136 -15.20 6.06 8.49
CA ASP A 136 -15.92 5.24 9.46
C ASP A 136 -15.00 4.52 10.46
N ASN A 137 -13.71 4.85 10.42
CA ASN A 137 -12.67 4.22 11.27
C ASN A 137 -12.59 2.69 11.13
N SER A 138 -12.93 2.16 9.97
CA SER A 138 -12.81 0.73 9.68
C SER A 138 -11.35 0.29 9.55
N VAL A 139 -11.12 -1.00 9.80
CA VAL A 139 -9.80 -1.61 9.60
C VAL A 139 -9.43 -1.58 8.13
N LEU A 140 -8.22 -1.15 7.83
CA LEU A 140 -7.58 -1.05 6.51
C LEU A 140 -8.16 -0.03 5.54
N ARG A 141 -9.43 0.36 5.60
CA ARG A 141 -9.98 1.36 4.68
C ARG A 141 -10.15 2.72 5.35
N GLY A 142 -9.83 3.78 4.63
CA GLY A 142 -9.93 5.16 5.14
C GLY A 142 -11.36 5.71 5.16
N SER A 143 -12.23 5.20 4.29
CA SER A 143 -13.62 5.65 4.18
C SER A 143 -14.55 4.55 3.68
N SER A 144 -15.83 4.61 4.05
CA SER A 144 -16.82 3.55 3.80
C SER A 144 -17.12 3.27 2.32
N ASN A 145 -16.86 4.26 1.44
CA ASN A 145 -16.97 4.07 0.00
C ASN A 145 -15.84 3.21 -0.59
N GLN A 146 -14.71 3.05 0.11
CA GLN A 146 -13.63 2.17 -0.34
C GLN A 146 -14.02 0.70 -0.16
N ARG A 147 -13.68 -0.14 -1.14
CA ARG A 147 -13.98 -1.57 -1.11
C ARG A 147 -12.68 -2.36 -0.88
N ILE A 148 -12.82 -3.45 -0.15
CA ILE A 148 -11.73 -4.39 0.11
C ILE A 148 -11.98 -5.63 -0.74
N HIS A 149 -11.08 -5.90 -1.69
CA HIS A 149 -11.13 -7.07 -2.55
C HIS A 149 -10.09 -8.09 -2.12
N VAL A 150 -10.51 -9.31 -1.83
CA VAL A 150 -9.62 -10.46 -1.71
C VAL A 150 -9.37 -10.97 -3.13
N CYS A 151 -8.23 -10.64 -3.72
CA CYS A 151 -7.90 -10.99 -5.10
C CYS A 151 -7.28 -12.39 -5.20
N ASN A 152 -6.43 -12.76 -4.24
CA ASN A 152 -5.81 -14.08 -4.17
C ASN A 152 -6.45 -14.93 -3.06
N SER A 153 -7.13 -16.01 -3.46
CA SER A 153 -7.85 -16.90 -2.54
C SER A 153 -6.95 -17.61 -1.51
N ARG A 154 -5.65 -17.76 -1.78
CA ARG A 154 -4.67 -18.33 -0.85
C ARG A 154 -4.59 -17.55 0.47
N TYR A 155 -4.83 -16.24 0.41
CA TYR A 155 -4.78 -15.36 1.58
C TYR A 155 -6.13 -15.12 2.25
N LYS A 156 -7.23 -15.69 1.71
CA LYS A 156 -8.59 -15.44 2.18
C LYS A 156 -8.75 -15.66 3.67
N ASP A 157 -8.30 -16.81 4.18
CA ASP A 157 -8.49 -17.17 5.59
C ASP A 157 -7.61 -16.30 6.50
N ARG A 158 -6.36 -16.04 6.11
CA ARG A 158 -5.46 -15.14 6.83
C ARG A 158 -6.04 -13.75 7.03
N TYR A 159 -6.66 -13.19 5.97
CA TYR A 159 -7.27 -11.87 6.07
C TYR A 159 -8.65 -11.91 6.75
N ALA A 160 -9.40 -13.01 6.65
CA ALA A 160 -10.62 -13.19 7.41
C ALA A 160 -10.33 -13.18 8.92
N ASP A 161 -9.31 -13.91 9.37
CA ASP A 161 -8.87 -13.93 10.78
C ASP A 161 -8.36 -12.54 11.22
N TYR A 162 -7.62 -11.86 10.35
CA TYR A 162 -7.18 -10.48 10.63
C TYR A 162 -8.36 -9.54 10.82
N PHE A 163 -9.35 -9.53 9.92
CA PHE A 163 -10.55 -8.69 10.05
C PHE A 163 -11.40 -9.02 11.27
N ALA A 164 -11.42 -10.28 11.71
CA ALA A 164 -12.17 -10.71 12.88
C ALA A 164 -11.56 -10.20 14.20
N THR A 165 -10.24 -9.95 14.23
CA THR A 165 -9.51 -9.64 15.48
C THR A 165 -8.86 -8.25 15.48
N ALA A 166 -8.58 -7.67 14.31
CA ALA A 166 -7.90 -6.40 14.22
C ALA A 166 -8.80 -5.23 14.66
N CYS A 167 -8.18 -4.28 15.35
CA CYS A 167 -8.76 -2.96 15.57
C CYS A 167 -7.89 -1.91 14.87
N ASN A 168 -8.48 -0.78 14.51
CA ASN A 168 -7.75 0.30 13.89
C ASN A 168 -6.76 0.91 14.88
N GLN A 169 -5.50 0.96 14.50
CA GLN A 169 -4.38 1.46 15.31
C GLN A 169 -3.49 2.37 14.49
N ILE A 170 -2.76 3.24 15.18
CA ILE A 170 -1.72 4.11 14.62
C ILE A 170 -0.37 3.64 15.14
N GLN A 171 0.57 3.49 14.24
CA GLN A 171 1.97 3.17 14.53
C GLN A 171 2.85 4.34 14.12
N ASN A 172 3.75 4.77 15.01
CA ASN A 172 4.65 5.87 14.76
C ASN A 172 6.07 5.37 14.51
N PHE A 173 6.71 5.94 13.49
CA PHE A 173 8.10 5.69 13.13
C PHE A 173 8.92 6.97 13.30
N SER A 174 10.06 6.88 13.99
CA SER A 174 11.04 7.96 14.00
C SER A 174 11.91 7.86 12.75
N THR A 175 11.99 8.94 11.99
CA THR A 175 12.81 9.06 10.79
C THR A 175 13.79 10.24 10.94
N ALA A 176 14.71 10.40 10.00
CA ALA A 176 15.61 11.55 9.99
C ALA A 176 14.86 12.89 9.88
N ASP A 177 13.70 12.89 9.21
CA ASP A 177 12.89 14.08 8.93
C ASP A 177 11.78 14.31 9.98
N GLY A 178 11.71 13.47 11.04
CA GLY A 178 10.71 13.58 12.10
C GLY A 178 9.94 12.30 12.35
N ILE A 179 8.69 12.42 12.76
CA ILE A 179 7.80 11.28 13.04
C ILE A 179 6.84 11.05 11.89
N VAL A 180 6.79 9.81 11.42
CA VAL A 180 5.80 9.36 10.44
C VAL A 180 4.77 8.49 11.15
N SER A 181 3.50 8.89 11.11
CA SER A 181 2.37 8.12 11.63
C SER A 181 1.76 7.27 10.53
N VAL A 182 1.61 5.97 10.78
CA VAL A 182 1.08 4.97 9.84
C VAL A 182 -0.18 4.34 10.43
N GLY A 183 -1.17 4.15 9.60
CA GLY A 183 -2.47 3.57 9.97
C GLY A 183 -3.63 4.33 9.34
N ILE A 184 -4.86 3.91 9.65
CA ILE A 184 -6.07 4.62 9.24
C ILE A 184 -6.38 5.68 10.29
N HIS A 185 -6.13 6.93 9.96
CA HIS A 185 -6.32 8.05 10.87
C HIS A 185 -7.81 8.37 11.03
N ARG A 186 -8.24 8.55 12.27
CA ARG A 186 -9.54 9.17 12.55
C ARG A 186 -9.48 10.64 12.26
N LYS A 187 -10.60 11.20 11.80
CA LYS A 187 -10.83 12.64 11.88
C LYS A 187 -10.80 13.03 13.35
N THR A 188 -9.77 13.74 13.79
CA THR A 188 -9.78 14.41 15.09
C THR A 188 -10.68 15.64 14.97
N PHE A 189 -11.68 15.70 15.79
CA PHE A 189 -12.55 16.87 15.94
C PHE A 189 -11.86 17.95 16.76
#